data_923527252f59d7513e3e1a3a6bc6bf82
#
_entry.id   923527252f59d7513e3e1a3a6bc6bf82
#
_cell.length_a   1.000
_cell.length_b   1.000
_cell.length_c   1.000
_cell.angle_alpha   90.00
_cell.angle_beta   90.00
_cell.angle_gamma   90.00
#
_symmetry.space_group_name_H-M   'P 1'
#
loop_
_entity.id
_entity.type
_entity.pdbx_description
1 polymer ?
#
loop_
_entity_poly.entity_id
_entity_poly.type
_entity_poly.pdbx_seq_one_letter_code
_entity_poly.pdbx_strand_id
1 'polypeptide(L)'
;MDLKPYIRDVPDFPKPGILFRDISPLLADARAWQACVDGLAALIRPHKPELLAGIESRGFLVTAPLALALGCGFIMVRKRGKLPGRTLPHTYELEYGSDTIEIQDDAVRPGQRVVVLDDVLATGGTLAAAITLLRKAGADVRGAACIMELGFLEGRKRLDTAFDALVAY
;
A
#
# COMPACT_ATOMS: atom_id res chain seq x y z
N MET A 1 -4.19 8.04 -18.95
CA MET A 1 -3.10 7.24 -19.56
C MET A 1 -3.31 5.78 -19.16
N ASP A 2 -3.21 4.84 -20.08
CA ASP A 2 -3.18 3.42 -19.71
C ASP A 2 -1.79 3.08 -19.18
N LEU A 3 -1.73 2.51 -17.96
CA LEU A 3 -0.48 2.16 -17.27
C LEU A 3 -0.09 0.69 -17.49
N LYS A 4 -0.98 -0.17 -18.00
CA LYS A 4 -0.68 -1.59 -18.22
C LYS A 4 0.56 -1.84 -19.08
N PRO A 5 0.83 -1.10 -20.15
CA PRO A 5 2.04 -1.27 -20.97
C PRO A 5 3.35 -1.01 -20.23
N TYR A 6 3.30 -0.31 -19.10
CA TYR A 6 4.45 0.00 -18.25
C TYR A 6 4.64 -0.96 -17.07
N ILE A 7 3.78 -1.98 -16.95
CA ILE A 7 3.90 -3.06 -15.97
C ILE A 7 4.30 -4.32 -16.70
N ARG A 8 5.51 -4.80 -16.42
CA ARG A 8 6.10 -5.93 -17.14
C ARG A 8 5.70 -7.25 -16.50
N ASP A 9 5.32 -8.21 -17.34
CA ASP A 9 5.07 -9.58 -16.93
C ASP A 9 6.37 -10.37 -16.86
N VAL A 10 6.65 -10.95 -15.68
CA VAL A 10 7.79 -11.80 -15.43
C VAL A 10 7.27 -13.17 -15.00
N PRO A 11 7.23 -14.16 -15.91
CA PRO A 11 6.77 -15.50 -15.56
C PRO A 11 7.79 -16.19 -14.63
N ASP A 12 7.26 -17.11 -13.82
CA ASP A 12 8.03 -17.98 -12.94
C ASP A 12 8.92 -17.25 -11.91
N PHE A 13 8.47 -16.09 -11.42
CA PHE A 13 9.16 -15.32 -10.38
C PHE A 13 8.23 -15.03 -9.20
N PRO A 14 8.71 -15.17 -7.93
CA PRO A 14 10.00 -15.74 -7.50
C PRO A 14 10.04 -17.28 -7.52
N LYS A 15 8.95 -17.93 -7.94
CA LYS A 15 8.79 -19.38 -8.01
C LYS A 15 8.09 -19.76 -9.32
N PRO A 16 8.34 -20.99 -9.84
CA PRO A 16 7.58 -21.52 -10.97
C PRO A 16 6.06 -21.43 -10.76
N GLY A 17 5.34 -21.03 -11.80
CA GLY A 17 3.88 -20.86 -11.81
C GLY A 17 3.37 -19.50 -11.31
N ILE A 18 4.23 -18.61 -10.82
CA ILE A 18 3.87 -17.25 -10.42
C ILE A 18 4.18 -16.28 -11.56
N LEU A 19 3.18 -15.51 -11.98
CA LEU A 19 3.35 -14.38 -12.88
C LEU A 19 3.52 -13.10 -12.08
N PHE A 20 4.75 -12.61 -11.99
CA PHE A 20 5.06 -11.38 -11.25
C PHE A 20 4.81 -10.15 -12.11
N ARG A 21 4.18 -9.14 -11.54
CA ARG A 21 3.92 -7.85 -12.17
C ARG A 21 4.99 -6.84 -11.73
N ASP A 22 5.95 -6.59 -12.61
CA ASP A 22 7.08 -5.73 -12.33
C ASP A 22 6.77 -4.27 -12.72
N ILE A 23 6.79 -3.38 -11.73
CA ILE A 23 6.57 -1.94 -11.93
C ILE A 23 7.84 -1.17 -12.29
N SER A 24 8.99 -1.82 -12.43
CA SER A 24 10.25 -1.11 -12.74
C SER A 24 10.18 -0.27 -14.01
N PRO A 25 9.54 -0.72 -15.11
CA PRO A 25 9.38 0.13 -16.30
C PRO A 25 8.49 1.35 -16.03
N LEU A 26 7.46 1.21 -15.19
CA LEU A 26 6.59 2.33 -14.79
C LEU A 26 7.38 3.39 -14.02
N LEU A 27 8.23 2.95 -13.09
CA LEU A 27 9.09 3.85 -12.30
C LEU A 27 10.16 4.55 -13.15
N ALA A 28 10.63 3.89 -14.20
CA ALA A 28 11.67 4.41 -15.09
C ALA A 28 11.16 5.43 -16.12
N ASP A 29 9.88 5.44 -16.43
CA ASP A 29 9.26 6.40 -17.37
C ASP A 29 8.63 7.56 -16.59
N ALA A 30 9.23 8.74 -16.72
CA ALA A 30 8.80 9.93 -15.97
C ALA A 30 7.35 10.33 -16.24
N ARG A 31 6.85 10.14 -17.47
CA ARG A 31 5.46 10.51 -17.84
C ARG A 31 4.46 9.50 -17.29
N ALA A 32 4.77 8.21 -17.40
CA ALA A 32 3.93 7.14 -16.86
C ALA A 32 3.89 7.21 -15.32
N TRP A 33 5.04 7.47 -14.69
CA TRP A 33 5.12 7.63 -13.25
C TRP A 33 4.33 8.84 -12.76
N GLN A 34 4.45 10.00 -13.42
CA GLN A 34 3.63 11.17 -13.08
C GLN A 34 2.14 10.88 -13.23
N ALA A 35 1.73 10.22 -14.32
CA ALA A 35 0.33 9.83 -14.54
C ALA A 35 -0.17 8.86 -13.45
N CYS A 36 0.67 7.96 -12.97
CA CYS A 36 0.37 7.05 -11.85
C CYS A 36 0.12 7.84 -10.56
N VAL A 37 1.04 8.75 -10.21
CA VAL A 37 0.91 9.59 -9.01
C VAL A 37 -0.34 10.47 -9.08
N ASP A 38 -0.59 11.13 -10.21
CA ASP A 38 -1.76 11.99 -10.40
C ASP A 38 -3.07 11.19 -10.31
N GLY A 39 -3.09 10.00 -10.92
CA GLY A 39 -4.24 9.11 -10.88
C GLY A 39 -4.57 8.64 -9.46
N LEU A 40 -3.56 8.18 -8.71
CA LEU A 40 -3.75 7.79 -7.30
C LEU A 40 -4.15 8.98 -6.44
N ALA A 41 -3.54 10.15 -6.64
CA ALA A 41 -3.92 11.35 -5.91
C ALA A 41 -5.39 11.72 -6.14
N ALA A 42 -5.90 11.58 -7.36
CA ALA A 42 -7.30 11.81 -7.68
C ALA A 42 -8.24 10.82 -6.97
N LEU A 43 -7.87 9.53 -6.90
CA LEU A 43 -8.64 8.49 -6.23
C LEU A 43 -8.71 8.69 -4.72
N ILE A 44 -7.58 9.06 -4.08
CA ILE A 44 -7.51 9.15 -2.61
C ILE A 44 -7.87 10.52 -2.04
N ARG A 45 -7.87 11.58 -2.85
CA ARG A 45 -8.25 12.95 -2.43
C ARG A 45 -9.64 13.03 -1.76
N PRO A 46 -10.69 12.33 -2.24
CA PRO A 46 -12.00 12.34 -1.58
C PRO A 46 -12.01 11.82 -0.16
N HIS A 47 -11.04 10.96 0.22
CA HIS A 47 -10.89 10.46 1.58
C HIS A 47 -10.32 11.51 2.56
N LYS A 48 -9.87 12.67 2.04
CA LYS A 48 -9.30 13.80 2.83
C LYS A 48 -8.23 13.35 3.82
N PRO A 49 -7.18 12.62 3.37
CA PRO A 49 -6.16 12.12 4.27
C PRO A 49 -5.39 13.28 4.94
N GLU A 50 -5.07 13.10 6.20
CA GLU A 50 -4.14 13.94 6.95
C GLU A 50 -2.76 13.29 7.03
N LEU A 51 -2.72 11.99 6.79
CA LEU A 51 -1.52 11.17 6.83
C LEU A 51 -1.66 10.00 5.86
N LEU A 52 -0.58 9.61 5.21
CA LEU A 52 -0.51 8.40 4.43
C LEU A 52 0.30 7.34 5.16
N ALA A 53 -0.03 6.06 4.98
CA ALA A 53 0.74 4.94 5.54
C ALA A 53 1.21 4.04 4.40
N GLY A 54 2.52 4.02 4.14
CA GLY A 54 3.12 3.20 3.09
C GLY A 54 3.63 1.87 3.63
N ILE A 55 3.33 0.77 2.93
CA ILE A 55 3.76 -0.57 3.31
C ILE A 55 5.13 -0.89 2.69
N GLU A 56 6.04 -1.44 3.51
CA GLU A 56 7.36 -1.90 3.08
C GLU A 56 7.25 -2.95 1.97
N SER A 57 7.99 -2.83 0.90
CA SER A 57 8.96 -1.79 0.60
C SER A 57 8.52 -0.93 -0.59
N ARG A 58 7.85 -1.50 -1.60
CA ARG A 58 7.43 -0.79 -2.82
C ARG A 58 6.31 0.21 -2.56
N GLY A 59 5.49 -0.01 -1.53
CA GLY A 59 4.51 0.97 -1.08
C GLY A 59 5.12 2.33 -0.71
N PHE A 60 6.39 2.37 -0.25
CA PHE A 60 7.08 3.63 0.03
C PHE A 60 7.30 4.48 -1.21
N LEU A 61 7.59 3.83 -2.35
CA LEU A 61 7.80 4.51 -3.63
C LEU A 61 6.52 5.23 -4.08
N VAL A 62 5.38 4.64 -3.79
CA VAL A 62 4.05 5.19 -4.09
C VAL A 62 3.70 6.31 -3.10
N THR A 63 3.92 6.06 -1.81
CA THR A 63 3.45 6.93 -0.73
C THR A 63 4.17 8.26 -0.69
N ALA A 64 5.49 8.26 -0.87
CA ALA A 64 6.29 9.48 -0.76
C ALA A 64 5.89 10.58 -1.77
N PRO A 65 5.79 10.32 -3.08
CA PRO A 65 5.34 11.34 -4.03
C PRO A 65 3.88 11.74 -3.83
N LEU A 66 3.00 10.79 -3.39
CA LEU A 66 1.61 11.10 -3.11
C LEU A 66 1.45 12.04 -1.91
N ALA A 67 2.26 11.87 -0.87
CA ALA A 67 2.25 12.77 0.28
C ALA A 67 2.55 14.21 -0.14
N LEU A 68 3.54 14.41 -1.01
CA LEU A 68 3.84 15.71 -1.59
C LEU A 68 2.70 16.26 -2.45
N ALA A 69 2.13 15.43 -3.32
CA ALA A 69 1.02 15.82 -4.22
C ALA A 69 -0.27 16.18 -3.47
N LEU A 70 -0.48 15.62 -2.28
CA LEU A 70 -1.65 15.85 -1.44
C LEU A 70 -1.41 16.87 -0.32
N GLY A 71 -0.16 17.27 -0.10
CA GLY A 71 0.20 18.22 0.95
C GLY A 71 0.05 17.66 2.37
N CYS A 72 0.30 16.35 2.56
CA CYS A 72 0.26 15.68 3.87
C CYS A 72 1.56 14.93 4.15
N GLY A 73 1.72 14.46 5.39
CA GLY A 73 2.85 13.62 5.77
C GLY A 73 2.60 12.14 5.44
N PHE A 74 3.62 11.30 5.67
CA PHE A 74 3.44 9.85 5.62
C PHE A 74 4.28 9.13 6.68
N ILE A 75 3.85 7.93 7.00
CA ILE A 75 4.54 6.99 7.89
C ILE A 75 4.85 5.69 7.17
N MET A 76 5.81 4.97 7.72
CA MET A 76 6.22 3.67 7.21
C MET A 76 5.59 2.55 8.04
N VAL A 77 4.91 1.61 7.37
CA VAL A 77 4.54 0.32 7.94
C VAL A 77 5.60 -0.69 7.53
N ARG A 78 6.33 -1.27 8.48
CA ARG A 78 7.49 -2.10 8.19
C ARG A 78 7.41 -3.46 8.86
N LYS A 79 8.16 -4.41 8.34
CA LYS A 79 8.39 -5.71 9.00
C LYS A 79 9.11 -5.53 10.33
N ARG A 80 8.85 -6.42 11.26
CA ARG A 80 9.39 -6.40 12.62
C ARG A 80 10.90 -6.17 12.65
N GLY A 81 11.32 -5.26 13.53
CA GLY A 81 12.74 -4.94 13.75
C GLY A 81 13.37 -4.01 12.70
N LYS A 82 12.57 -3.42 11.79
CA LYS A 82 13.06 -2.49 10.76
C LYS A 82 12.89 -1.01 11.15
N LEU A 83 12.11 -0.71 12.18
CA LEU A 83 11.89 0.66 12.65
C LEU A 83 12.74 0.93 13.91
N PRO A 84 13.30 2.14 14.03
CA PRO A 84 13.98 2.56 15.25
C PRO A 84 12.97 2.96 16.35
N GLY A 85 13.42 2.95 17.60
CA GLY A 85 12.64 3.41 18.74
C GLY A 85 11.55 2.42 19.18
N ARG A 86 10.52 2.95 19.83
CA ARG A 86 9.38 2.14 20.29
C ARG A 86 8.40 1.93 19.16
N THR A 87 7.89 0.72 19.04
CA THR A 87 6.98 0.32 17.98
C THR A 87 5.73 -0.36 18.52
N LEU A 88 4.65 -0.29 17.75
CA LEU A 88 3.43 -1.06 17.93
C LEU A 88 3.43 -2.20 16.91
N PRO A 89 3.53 -3.47 17.34
CA PRO A 89 3.51 -4.61 16.43
C PRO A 89 2.09 -5.12 16.19
N HIS A 90 1.89 -5.74 15.02
CA HIS A 90 0.72 -6.54 14.71
C HIS A 90 1.12 -7.78 13.92
N THR A 91 0.86 -8.96 14.50
CA THR A 91 1.09 -10.26 13.87
C THR A 91 -0.18 -10.70 13.14
N TYR A 92 -0.05 -11.24 11.95
CA TYR A 92 -1.14 -11.72 11.13
C TYR A 92 -0.76 -13.03 10.42
N GLU A 93 -1.78 -13.83 10.11
CA GLU A 93 -1.60 -15.13 9.45
C GLU A 93 -1.40 -14.97 7.95
N LEU A 94 -0.49 -15.76 7.41
CA LEU A 94 -0.26 -15.98 5.98
C LEU A 94 -0.83 -17.35 5.59
N GLU A 95 -0.82 -17.67 4.29
CA GLU A 95 -1.12 -19.04 3.85
C GLU A 95 -0.20 -20.08 4.49
N TYR A 96 1.06 -19.69 4.72
CA TYR A 96 2.06 -20.51 5.42
C TYR A 96 2.76 -19.65 6.45
N GLY A 97 2.45 -19.92 7.73
CA GLY A 97 3.04 -19.22 8.87
C GLY A 97 2.37 -17.86 9.18
N SER A 98 3.11 -17.02 9.87
CA SER A 98 2.69 -15.68 10.26
C SER A 98 3.77 -14.65 9.94
N ASP A 99 3.37 -13.40 9.78
CA ASP A 99 4.30 -12.27 9.65
C ASP A 99 3.90 -11.18 10.64
N THR A 100 4.83 -10.29 10.97
CA THR A 100 4.60 -9.18 11.90
C THR A 100 5.02 -7.87 11.25
N ILE A 101 4.11 -6.91 11.25
CA ILE A 101 4.37 -5.54 10.82
C ILE A 101 4.31 -4.60 12.01
N GLU A 102 4.98 -3.47 11.90
CA GLU A 102 5.12 -2.47 12.95
C GLU A 102 4.97 -1.06 12.38
N ILE A 103 4.49 -0.15 13.24
CA ILE A 103 4.62 1.30 13.12
C ILE A 103 5.30 1.84 14.38
N GLN A 104 5.87 3.04 14.32
CA GLN A 104 6.33 3.74 15.53
C GLN A 104 5.13 4.08 16.43
N ASP A 105 5.29 4.01 17.75
CA ASP A 105 4.17 4.17 18.69
C ASP A 105 3.58 5.58 18.73
N ASP A 106 4.33 6.57 18.27
CA ASP A 106 3.94 7.98 18.13
C ASP A 106 3.57 8.38 16.68
N ALA A 107 3.49 7.42 15.76
CA ALA A 107 3.33 7.69 14.34
C ALA A 107 1.95 8.27 13.96
N VAL A 108 0.93 8.03 14.80
CA VAL A 108 -0.47 8.40 14.51
C VAL A 108 -1.08 9.11 15.70
N ARG A 109 -1.81 10.20 15.43
CA ARG A 109 -2.64 10.86 16.45
C ARG A 109 -4.04 10.24 16.49
N PRO A 110 -4.67 10.13 17.68
CA PRO A 110 -6.05 9.65 17.80
C PRO A 110 -7.02 10.39 16.86
N GLY A 111 -7.80 9.65 16.09
CA GLY A 111 -8.77 10.18 15.12
C GLY A 111 -8.17 10.77 13.84
N GLN A 112 -6.86 10.71 13.64
CA GLN A 112 -6.21 11.20 12.42
C GLN A 112 -6.65 10.38 11.22
N ARG A 113 -7.08 11.04 10.14
CA ARG A 113 -7.52 10.39 8.90
C ARG A 113 -6.31 9.86 8.14
N VAL A 114 -6.29 8.54 7.94
CA VAL A 114 -5.19 7.83 7.27
C VAL A 114 -5.70 7.08 6.06
N VAL A 115 -4.92 7.11 4.96
CA VAL A 115 -5.09 6.22 3.80
C VAL A 115 -3.85 5.32 3.70
N VAL A 116 -4.08 4.02 3.53
CA VAL A 116 -3.02 3.00 3.44
C VAL A 116 -2.65 2.76 1.98
N LEU A 117 -1.36 2.68 1.70
CA LEU A 117 -0.84 2.55 0.34
C LEU A 117 0.14 1.40 0.19
N ASP A 118 -0.01 0.67 -0.91
CA ASP A 118 0.96 -0.31 -1.38
C ASP A 118 1.06 -0.24 -2.91
N ASP A 119 1.95 -0.99 -3.52
CA ASP A 119 2.05 -1.08 -4.98
C ASP A 119 1.01 -2.06 -5.56
N VAL A 120 0.72 -3.15 -4.86
CA VAL A 120 -0.17 -4.21 -5.33
C VAL A 120 -1.10 -4.73 -4.23
N LEU A 121 -2.37 -4.94 -4.57
CA LEU A 121 -3.27 -5.79 -3.81
C LEU A 121 -3.26 -7.20 -4.43
N ALA A 122 -2.63 -8.13 -3.73
CA ALA A 122 -2.66 -9.57 -4.07
C ALA A 122 -3.72 -10.29 -3.21
N THR A 123 -3.32 -11.06 -2.21
CA THR A 123 -4.25 -11.76 -1.31
C THR A 123 -4.90 -10.87 -0.25
N GLY A 124 -4.42 -9.65 -0.08
CA GLY A 124 -4.96 -8.66 0.86
C GLY A 124 -4.51 -8.80 2.31
N GLY A 125 -3.77 -9.84 2.67
CA GLY A 125 -3.37 -10.10 4.07
C GLY A 125 -2.57 -8.96 4.69
N THR A 126 -1.52 -8.49 4.02
CA THR A 126 -0.66 -7.41 4.51
C THR A 126 -1.40 -6.09 4.61
N LEU A 127 -2.22 -5.76 3.60
CA LEU A 127 -3.00 -4.51 3.60
C LEU A 127 -4.04 -4.51 4.72
N ALA A 128 -4.76 -5.61 4.92
CA ALA A 128 -5.72 -5.78 6.02
C ALA A 128 -5.03 -5.70 7.40
N ALA A 129 -3.84 -6.28 7.53
CA ALA A 129 -3.04 -6.20 8.75
C ALA A 129 -2.61 -4.75 9.05
N ALA A 130 -2.17 -4.00 8.04
CA ALA A 130 -1.80 -2.60 8.19
C ALA A 130 -2.99 -1.72 8.62
N ILE A 131 -4.17 -1.93 8.01
CA ILE A 131 -5.42 -1.26 8.40
C ILE A 131 -5.75 -1.55 9.87
N THR A 132 -5.67 -2.81 10.28
CA THR A 132 -5.93 -3.23 11.66
C THR A 132 -4.95 -2.59 12.63
N LEU A 133 -3.65 -2.59 12.31
CA LEU A 133 -2.60 -1.97 13.13
C LEU A 133 -2.84 -0.47 13.34
N LEU A 134 -3.13 0.25 12.26
CA LEU A 134 -3.38 1.69 12.30
C LEU A 134 -4.62 2.03 13.13
N ARG A 135 -5.70 1.25 13.02
CA ARG A 135 -6.88 1.42 13.87
C ARG A 135 -6.58 1.16 15.34
N LYS A 136 -5.76 0.14 15.66
CA LYS A 136 -5.29 -0.11 17.02
C LYS A 136 -4.46 1.06 17.58
N ALA A 137 -3.74 1.76 16.73
CA ALA A 137 -3.01 2.98 17.09
C ALA A 137 -3.92 4.21 17.22
N GLY A 138 -5.21 4.10 16.95
CA GLY A 138 -6.18 5.18 17.07
C GLY A 138 -6.46 5.95 15.78
N ALA A 139 -5.96 5.51 14.62
CA ALA A 139 -6.23 6.14 13.34
C ALA A 139 -7.70 5.97 12.90
N ASP A 140 -8.23 6.99 12.23
CA ASP A 140 -9.42 6.90 11.40
C ASP A 140 -9.00 6.48 9.98
N VAL A 141 -8.94 5.17 9.71
CA VAL A 141 -8.56 4.64 8.40
C VAL A 141 -9.70 4.83 7.42
N ARG A 142 -9.51 5.74 6.47
CA ARG A 142 -10.53 6.17 5.49
C ARG A 142 -10.55 5.36 4.22
N GLY A 143 -9.48 4.66 3.91
CA GLY A 143 -9.38 3.85 2.71
C GLY A 143 -7.98 3.29 2.52
N ALA A 144 -7.84 2.52 1.46
CA ALA A 144 -6.56 2.02 0.97
C ALA A 144 -6.49 2.13 -0.55
N ALA A 145 -5.28 2.23 -1.10
CA ALA A 145 -5.11 2.24 -2.55
C ALA A 145 -3.79 1.59 -2.96
N CYS A 146 -3.79 1.03 -4.17
CA CYS A 146 -2.61 0.45 -4.81
C CYS A 146 -2.49 0.88 -6.27
N ILE A 147 -1.30 0.74 -6.86
CA ILE A 147 -1.14 0.89 -8.32
C ILE A 147 -1.99 -0.17 -9.03
N MET A 148 -1.91 -1.43 -8.56
CA MET A 148 -2.62 -2.53 -9.21
C MET A 148 -3.32 -3.46 -8.23
N GLU A 149 -4.36 -4.12 -8.73
CA GLU A 149 -5.09 -5.20 -8.06
C GLU A 149 -5.00 -6.48 -8.88
N LEU A 150 -4.69 -7.59 -8.23
CA LEU A 150 -4.75 -8.93 -8.81
C LEU A 150 -6.10 -9.55 -8.44
N GLY A 151 -7.14 -9.23 -9.21
CA GLY A 151 -8.54 -9.55 -8.90
C GLY A 151 -8.80 -11.04 -8.71
N PHE A 152 -8.08 -11.90 -9.44
CA PHE A 152 -8.20 -13.35 -9.32
C PHE A 152 -7.79 -13.92 -7.96
N LEU A 153 -7.06 -13.15 -7.14
CA LEU A 153 -6.67 -13.52 -5.76
C LEU A 153 -7.68 -13.04 -4.72
N GLU A 154 -8.74 -12.33 -5.14
CA GLU A 154 -9.84 -11.87 -4.32
C GLU A 154 -9.43 -11.10 -3.05
N GLY A 155 -8.26 -10.46 -3.05
CA GLY A 155 -7.72 -9.75 -1.89
C GLY A 155 -8.64 -8.67 -1.33
N ARG A 156 -9.45 -8.04 -2.18
CA ARG A 156 -10.45 -7.04 -1.80
C ARG A 156 -11.46 -7.57 -0.78
N LYS A 157 -11.79 -8.86 -0.79
CA LYS A 157 -12.72 -9.48 0.17
C LYS A 157 -12.20 -9.47 1.62
N ARG A 158 -10.89 -9.29 1.81
CA ARG A 158 -10.28 -9.19 3.15
C ARG A 158 -10.28 -7.78 3.72
N LEU A 159 -10.63 -6.78 2.90
CA LEU A 159 -10.61 -5.39 3.31
C LEU A 159 -11.99 -4.96 3.79
N ASP A 160 -12.05 -4.33 4.95
CA ASP A 160 -13.25 -3.77 5.56
C ASP A 160 -13.31 -2.23 5.44
N THR A 161 -12.62 -1.68 4.44
CA THR A 161 -12.56 -0.26 4.11
C THR A 161 -12.64 -0.06 2.60
N ALA A 162 -12.90 1.17 2.17
CA ALA A 162 -12.84 1.53 0.74
C ALA A 162 -11.46 1.21 0.17
N PHE A 163 -11.43 0.67 -1.06
CA PHE A 163 -10.19 0.34 -1.74
C PHE A 163 -10.26 0.73 -3.21
N ASP A 164 -9.21 1.39 -3.69
CA ASP A 164 -9.03 1.83 -5.05
C ASP A 164 -7.74 1.29 -5.67
N ALA A 165 -7.77 1.00 -6.96
CA ALA A 165 -6.60 0.66 -7.75
C ALA A 165 -6.67 1.32 -9.13
N LEU A 166 -5.51 1.69 -9.70
CA LEU A 166 -5.45 2.27 -11.05
C LEU A 166 -5.57 1.21 -12.14
N VAL A 167 -5.06 0.01 -11.88
CA VAL A 167 -5.01 -1.10 -12.83
C VAL A 167 -5.57 -2.35 -12.17
N ALA A 168 -6.38 -3.11 -12.90
CA ALA A 168 -6.87 -4.44 -12.46
C ALA A 168 -6.49 -5.53 -13.48
N TYR A 169 -6.12 -6.71 -12.96
CA TYR A 169 -5.81 -7.93 -13.70
C TYR A 169 -6.74 -9.07 -13.31
#